data_ee3dc46dad17c9a481bc22631dc6c154
#
_entry.id   ee3dc46dad17c9a481bc22631dc6c154
#
_cell.length_a   1.000
_cell.length_b   1.000
_cell.length_c   1.000
_cell.angle_alpha   90.00
_cell.angle_beta   90.00
_cell.angle_gamma   90.00
#
_symmetry.space_group_name_H-M   'P 1'
#
loop_
_entity.id
_entity.type
_entity.pdbx_description
1 polymer ?
#
loop_
_entity_poly.entity_id
_entity_poly.type
_entity_poly.pdbx_seq_one_letter_code
_entity_poly.pdbx_strand_id
1 'polypeptide(L)' 'MDKSEKRKQAWIGDAVLALFAREWILSEPSITATNRATTFVQMTSNQFLSALGEPTAMEAEIGQIYQKEGLHAAFA' A
#
# COMPACT_ATOMS: atom_id res chain seq x y z
N MET A 1 7.45 -12.66 -14.22
CA MET A 1 6.53 -13.15 -13.15
C MET A 1 5.24 -13.59 -13.79
N ASP A 2 4.75 -14.80 -13.50
CA ASP A 2 3.45 -15.22 -14.03
C ASP A 2 2.30 -14.55 -13.29
N LYS A 3 1.06 -14.73 -13.79
CA LYS A 3 -0.10 -14.07 -13.19
C LYS A 3 -0.38 -14.53 -11.77
N SER A 4 -0.13 -15.81 -11.46
CA SER A 4 -0.34 -16.35 -10.12
C SER A 4 0.63 -15.72 -9.12
N GLU A 5 1.90 -15.65 -9.47
CA GLU A 5 2.92 -15.01 -8.63
C GLU A 5 2.65 -13.53 -8.45
N LYS A 6 2.26 -12.84 -9.53
CA LYS A 6 1.91 -11.42 -9.46
C LYS A 6 0.75 -11.17 -8.50
N ARG A 7 -0.27 -12.01 -8.52
CA ARG A 7 -1.42 -11.89 -7.61
C ARG A 7 -1.04 -12.15 -6.17
N LYS A 8 -0.18 -13.14 -5.91
CA LYS A 8 0.30 -13.42 -4.56
C LYS A 8 1.11 -12.25 -4.02
N GLN A 9 2.00 -11.70 -4.83
CA GLN A 9 2.80 -10.55 -4.44
C GLN A 9 1.94 -9.31 -4.22
N ALA A 10 0.93 -9.10 -5.07
CA ALA A 10 -0.01 -7.98 -4.91
C ALA A 10 -0.82 -8.11 -3.62
N TRP A 11 -1.19 -9.33 -3.24
CA TRP A 11 -1.90 -9.56 -1.99
C TRP A 11 -1.07 -9.15 -0.77
N ILE A 12 0.21 -9.49 -0.78
CA ILE A 12 1.14 -9.06 0.27
C ILE A 12 1.34 -7.55 0.21
N GLY A 13 1.53 -6.99 -0.99
CA GLY A 13 1.70 -5.56 -1.19
C GLY A 13 0.51 -4.74 -0.72
N ASP A 14 -0.69 -5.27 -0.88
CA ASP A 14 -1.91 -4.63 -0.37
C ASP A 14 -1.87 -4.50 1.16
N ALA A 15 -1.43 -5.54 1.87
CA ALA A 15 -1.29 -5.50 3.32
C ALA A 15 -0.20 -4.52 3.77
N VAL A 16 0.93 -4.49 3.06
CA VAL A 16 2.03 -3.56 3.36
C VAL A 16 1.58 -2.12 3.13
N LEU A 17 0.89 -1.86 2.03
CA LEU A 17 0.33 -0.54 1.73
C LEU A 17 -0.67 -0.10 2.81
N ALA A 18 -1.53 -1.02 3.25
CA ALA A 18 -2.50 -0.73 4.30
C ALA A 18 -1.83 -0.36 5.62
N LEU A 19 -0.75 -1.05 5.98
CA LEU A 19 0.03 -0.75 7.17
C LEU A 19 0.69 0.63 7.04
N PHE A 20 1.32 0.90 5.93
CA PHE A 20 1.94 2.19 5.65
C PHE A 20 0.94 3.33 5.78
N ALA A 21 -0.24 3.18 5.16
CA ALA A 21 -1.27 4.21 5.20
C ALA A 21 -1.74 4.47 6.63
N ARG A 22 -1.94 3.41 7.42
CA ARG A 22 -2.34 3.55 8.82
C ARG A 22 -1.27 4.26 9.66
N GLU A 23 -0.02 3.89 9.50
CA GLU A 23 1.09 4.51 10.23
C GLU A 23 1.23 5.99 9.88
N TRP A 24 1.14 6.31 8.59
CA TRP A 24 1.22 7.69 8.13
C TRP A 24 0.07 8.53 8.70
N ILE A 25 -1.15 7.99 8.64
CA ILE A 25 -2.35 8.68 9.16
C ILE A 25 -2.19 8.97 10.65
N LEU A 26 -1.69 8.01 11.42
CA LEU A 26 -1.51 8.19 12.87
C LEU A 26 -0.40 9.19 13.19
N SER A 27 0.57 9.36 12.31
CA SER A 27 1.66 10.31 12.51
C SER A 27 1.32 11.73 12.06
N GLU A 28 0.22 11.91 11.31
CA GLU A 28 -0.17 13.20 10.74
C GLU A 28 -1.16 13.92 11.66
N PRO A 29 -0.73 15.01 12.33
CA PRO A 29 -1.61 15.68 13.31
C PRO A 29 -2.81 16.38 12.70
N SER A 30 -2.79 16.68 11.40
CA SER A 30 -3.92 17.32 10.72
C SER A 30 -5.09 16.38 10.48
N ILE A 31 -4.89 15.07 10.60
CA ILE A 31 -5.93 14.07 10.39
C ILE A 31 -6.52 13.69 11.74
N THR A 32 -7.79 14.04 11.95
CA THR A 32 -8.51 13.74 13.18
C THR A 32 -8.96 12.28 13.21
N ALA A 33 -9.30 11.78 14.41
CA ALA A 33 -9.82 10.43 14.58
C ALA A 33 -11.06 10.18 13.70
N THR A 34 -11.91 11.19 13.53
CA THR A 34 -13.11 11.12 12.70
C THR A 34 -12.79 10.90 11.23
N ASN A 35 -11.68 11.44 10.74
CA ASN A 35 -11.30 11.40 9.31
C ASN A 35 -10.36 10.24 8.95
N ARG A 36 -9.91 9.47 9.92
CA ARG A 36 -8.92 8.39 9.68
C ARG A 36 -9.40 7.35 8.68
N ALA A 37 -10.62 6.87 8.85
CA ALA A 37 -11.17 5.84 7.97
C ALA A 37 -11.32 6.34 6.53
N THR A 38 -11.84 7.56 6.36
CA THR A 38 -12.01 8.15 5.03
C THR A 38 -10.66 8.36 4.34
N THR A 39 -9.69 8.87 5.07
CA THR A 39 -8.33 9.08 4.53
C THR A 39 -7.69 7.76 4.13
N PHE A 40 -7.84 6.73 4.97
CA PHE A 40 -7.32 5.39 4.66
C PHE A 40 -7.91 4.83 3.36
N VAL A 41 -9.23 4.92 3.20
CA VAL A 41 -9.90 4.45 1.99
C VAL A 41 -9.38 5.19 0.76
N GLN A 42 -9.21 6.50 0.86
CA GLN A 42 -8.69 7.30 -0.25
C GLN A 42 -7.25 6.90 -0.62
N MET A 43 -6.37 6.72 0.37
CA MET A 43 -4.97 6.37 0.13
C MET A 43 -4.78 4.98 -0.45
N THR A 44 -5.67 4.05 -0.13
CA THR A 44 -5.57 2.65 -0.56
C THR A 44 -6.50 2.31 -1.72
N SER A 45 -7.21 3.30 -2.28
CA SER A 45 -8.14 3.06 -3.38
C SER A 45 -7.41 2.74 -4.69
N ASN A 46 -8.07 1.95 -5.55
CA ASN A 46 -7.55 1.68 -6.89
C ASN A 46 -7.43 2.96 -7.71
N GLN A 47 -8.31 3.94 -7.49
CA GLN A 47 -8.24 5.21 -8.17
C GLN A 47 -6.96 5.97 -7.81
N PHE A 48 -6.57 5.99 -6.55
CA PHE A 48 -5.32 6.61 -6.11
C PHE A 48 -4.12 5.87 -6.69
N LEU A 49 -4.10 4.53 -6.59
CA LEU A 49 -3.01 3.71 -7.11
C LEU A 49 -2.89 3.81 -8.63
N SER A 50 -4.00 3.95 -9.34
CA SER A 50 -4.01 4.11 -10.80
C SER A 50 -3.33 5.38 -11.26
N ALA A 51 -3.29 6.42 -10.43
CA ALA A 51 -2.56 7.65 -10.74
C ALA A 51 -1.04 7.41 -10.73
N LEU A 52 -0.56 6.38 -10.04
CA LEU A 52 0.85 6.01 -9.94
C LEU A 52 1.25 4.92 -10.94
N GLY A 53 0.27 4.10 -11.37
CA GLY A 53 0.51 2.99 -12.27
C GLY A 53 -0.65 2.00 -12.22
N GLU A 54 -0.46 0.80 -12.79
CA GLU A 54 -1.47 -0.25 -12.72
C GLU A 54 -1.52 -0.80 -11.28
N PRO A 55 -2.69 -0.80 -10.59
CA PRO A 55 -2.74 -1.11 -9.15
C PRO A 55 -2.17 -2.46 -8.76
N THR A 56 -2.48 -3.52 -9.49
CA THR A 56 -1.98 -4.86 -9.17
C THR A 56 -0.45 -4.93 -9.32
N ALA A 57 0.09 -4.26 -10.34
CA ALA A 57 1.53 -4.22 -10.56
C ALA A 57 2.24 -3.44 -9.44
N MET A 58 1.66 -2.32 -8.99
CA MET A 58 2.22 -1.52 -7.90
C MET A 58 2.21 -2.29 -6.58
N GLU A 59 1.10 -2.96 -6.28
CA GLU A 59 0.99 -3.78 -5.07
C GLU A 59 1.94 -4.97 -5.09
N ALA A 60 2.11 -5.60 -6.26
CA ALA A 60 3.06 -6.71 -6.42
C ALA A 60 4.50 -6.25 -6.19
N GLU A 61 4.86 -5.08 -6.71
CA GLU A 61 6.19 -4.51 -6.52
C GLU A 61 6.46 -4.22 -5.05
N ILE A 62 5.50 -3.62 -4.34
CA ILE A 62 5.60 -3.37 -2.90
C ILE A 62 5.79 -4.70 -2.15
N GLY A 63 5.00 -5.72 -2.48
CA GLY A 63 5.12 -7.03 -1.86
C GLY A 63 6.48 -7.69 -2.07
N GLN A 64 7.02 -7.58 -3.28
CA GLN A 64 8.34 -8.12 -3.60
C GLN A 64 9.44 -7.41 -2.81
N ILE A 65 9.39 -6.08 -2.73
CA ILE A 65 10.37 -5.31 -1.98
C ILE A 65 10.30 -5.67 -0.50
N TYR A 66 9.10 -5.78 0.05
CA TYR A 66 8.92 -6.17 1.44
C TYR A 66 9.53 -7.55 1.72
N GLN A 67 9.27 -8.53 0.87
CA GLN A 67 9.78 -9.89 1.06
C GLN A 67 11.31 -9.98 0.96
N LYS A 68 11.92 -9.15 0.12
CA LYS A 68 13.37 -9.16 -0.09
C LYS A 68 14.12 -8.30 0.92
N GLU A 69 13.60 -7.13 1.23
CA GLU A 69 14.36 -6.07 1.91
C GLU A 69 13.70 -5.56 3.19
N GLY A 70 12.47 -6.03 3.46
CA GLY A 70 11.75 -5.67 4.67
C GLY A 70 10.93 -4.39 4.54
N LEU A 71 10.29 -4.03 5.65
CA LEU A 71 9.24 -3.03 5.67
C LEU A 71 9.73 -1.62 5.32
N HIS A 72 10.88 -1.24 5.82
CA HIS A 72 11.42 0.10 5.55
C HIS A 72 11.72 0.32 4.07
N ALA A 73 12.29 -0.67 3.41
CA ALA A 73 12.57 -0.59 1.97
C ALA A 73 11.29 -0.50 1.15
N ALA A 74 10.22 -1.22 1.55
CA ALA A 74 8.94 -1.16 0.87
C ALA A 74 8.29 0.23 0.97
N PHE A 75 8.58 0.98 2.03
CA PHE A 75 8.03 2.32 2.27
C PHE A 75 8.91 3.45 1.73
N ALA A 76 10.08 3.11 1.26
CA ALA A 76 11.02 4.11 0.74
C ALA A 76 10.59 4.70 -0.61
#